data_b9e34e77b606d85dced297d3a1171f5e
#
_entry.id   b9e34e77b606d85dced297d3a1171f5e
#
_cell.length_a   1.000
_cell.length_b   1.000
_cell.length_c   1.000
_cell.angle_alpha   90.00
_cell.angle_beta   90.00
_cell.angle_gamma   90.00
#
_symmetry.space_group_name_H-M   'P 1'
#
loop_
_entity.id
_entity.type
_entity.pdbx_description
1 polymer ?
#
loop_
_entity_poly.entity_id
_entity_poly.type
_entity_poly.pdbx_seq_one_letter_code
_entity_poly.pdbx_strand_id
1 'polypeptide(L)'
;MSREQRGPNEKLGAVLALAGISNAGLARRVNDLGAQRGLTLRYDKTSVARWVSKGMVPQGAAPHLIAAAIGQKLGRPVPLHEIGLADADPAPEVGLAFPRDVGQAVRSATELYRLDLAGRRAGSGGIWQSLAGSFAVSAYATPASRWLITPADSSVAREVNSAEGSGAPLKVGHSDVQKLREAAEDARRWDSKYGGGDWRSSMVPECLRVEAAPLLLGSYSDEVGRALFGASAELTRLAGWMAFDTGQQEAAQRYYIQALRLARAAADVPLGGYVLASMSLQATYRGFGDEGVDLAQAALERNRGLATARTMSFFRLVEARAHARAGDAQAAGAALKAAEGWLERSRDGDQDPSWLGFYSYDRFAADAAECYRDLKAPRQVRRFTEQALSKPTEEFVRSHGLRLVVSAVAELESGNLDAACEQGVRAVEVAGRISSARTTEYVKDLLHRLEPYGDEPRVVELRERARPLLMAPA
;
A
#
# COMPACT_ATOMS: atom_id res chain seq x y z
N MET A 1 -25.35 8.97 -31.79
CA MET A 1 -25.87 9.75 -30.64
C MET A 1 -25.08 11.06 -30.57
N SER A 2 -25.76 12.19 -30.67
CA SER A 2 -25.18 13.53 -30.76
C SER A 2 -24.43 13.87 -29.49
N ARG A 3 -23.17 14.38 -29.63
CA ARG A 3 -22.44 15.02 -28.54
C ARG A 3 -23.22 16.30 -28.15
N GLU A 4 -23.96 16.24 -27.05
CA GLU A 4 -24.50 17.44 -26.43
C GLU A 4 -23.33 18.41 -26.16
N GLN A 5 -23.43 19.61 -26.63
CA GLN A 5 -22.49 20.69 -26.31
C GLN A 5 -22.71 21.06 -24.84
N ARG A 6 -21.86 20.53 -23.96
CA ARG A 6 -21.85 20.91 -22.54
C ARG A 6 -21.32 22.35 -22.43
N GLY A 7 -21.95 23.14 -21.58
CA GLY A 7 -21.49 24.47 -21.23
C GLY A 7 -20.18 24.47 -20.41
N PRO A 8 -19.63 25.62 -20.04
CA PRO A 8 -18.44 25.73 -19.21
C PRO A 8 -18.58 24.94 -17.89
N ASN A 9 -17.48 24.35 -17.43
CA ASN A 9 -17.43 23.72 -16.12
C ASN A 9 -17.01 24.76 -15.05
N GLU A 10 -18.01 25.51 -14.59
CA GLU A 10 -17.81 26.58 -13.59
C GLU A 10 -17.27 26.03 -12.27
N LYS A 11 -17.67 24.79 -11.88
CA LYS A 11 -17.22 24.14 -10.64
C LYS A 11 -15.71 23.89 -10.68
N LEU A 12 -15.19 23.35 -11.79
CA LEU A 12 -13.74 23.13 -11.93
C LEU A 12 -12.99 24.46 -11.88
N GLY A 13 -13.51 25.49 -12.55
CA GLY A 13 -12.91 26.84 -12.54
C GLY A 13 -12.87 27.44 -11.14
N ALA A 14 -13.95 27.34 -10.38
CA ALA A 14 -14.04 27.85 -9.01
C ALA A 14 -13.06 27.13 -8.06
N VAL A 15 -12.99 25.80 -8.14
CA VAL A 15 -12.09 25.01 -7.27
C VAL A 15 -10.63 25.22 -7.61
N LEU A 16 -10.28 25.43 -8.91
CA LEU A 16 -8.92 25.80 -9.31
C LEU A 16 -8.51 27.16 -8.77
N ALA A 17 -9.42 28.15 -8.79
CA ALA A 17 -9.19 29.46 -8.21
C ALA A 17 -8.99 29.37 -6.69
N LEU A 18 -9.82 28.60 -5.99
CA LEU A 18 -9.70 28.33 -4.56
C LEU A 18 -8.36 27.67 -4.20
N ALA A 19 -7.91 26.72 -5.00
CA ALA A 19 -6.65 26.01 -4.79
C ALA A 19 -5.41 26.84 -5.23
N GLY A 20 -5.60 27.97 -5.90
CA GLY A 20 -4.51 28.76 -6.47
C GLY A 20 -3.71 28.02 -7.54
N ILE A 21 -4.38 27.14 -8.30
CA ILE A 21 -3.75 26.33 -9.35
C ILE A 21 -4.03 26.93 -10.73
N SER A 22 -2.98 27.26 -11.46
CA SER A 22 -3.11 27.66 -12.86
C SER A 22 -3.38 26.47 -13.79
N ASN A 23 -3.95 26.70 -14.96
CA ASN A 23 -4.19 25.64 -15.95
C ASN A 23 -2.92 24.86 -16.31
N ALA A 24 -1.79 25.54 -16.45
CA ALA A 24 -0.50 24.89 -16.70
C ALA A 24 -0.01 24.10 -15.48
N GLY A 25 -0.24 24.64 -14.28
CA GLY A 25 0.08 23.98 -13.02
C GLY A 25 -0.74 22.69 -12.80
N LEU A 26 -2.04 22.71 -13.14
CA LEU A 26 -2.87 21.51 -13.08
C LEU A 26 -2.41 20.47 -14.09
N ALA A 27 -2.19 20.86 -15.35
CA ALA A 27 -1.75 19.94 -16.40
C ALA A 27 -0.46 19.19 -16.00
N ARG A 28 0.53 19.94 -15.50
CA ARG A 28 1.79 19.36 -15.01
C ARG A 28 1.55 18.37 -13.88
N ARG A 29 0.81 18.75 -12.82
CA ARG A 29 0.51 17.86 -11.69
C ARG A 29 -0.25 16.59 -12.10
N VAL A 30 -1.19 16.71 -13.02
CA VAL A 30 -1.94 15.55 -13.55
C VAL A 30 -1.01 14.62 -14.34
N ASN A 31 -0.11 15.17 -15.17
CA ASN A 31 0.89 14.38 -15.88
C ASN A 31 1.88 13.71 -14.91
N ASP A 32 2.36 14.42 -13.89
CA ASP A 32 3.28 13.90 -12.87
C ASP A 32 2.62 12.78 -12.06
N LEU A 33 1.37 12.96 -11.61
CA LEU A 33 0.60 11.92 -10.93
C LEU A 33 0.31 10.72 -11.84
N GLY A 34 0.09 10.97 -13.12
CA GLY A 34 -0.04 9.92 -14.12
C GLY A 34 1.25 9.13 -14.27
N ALA A 35 2.39 9.81 -14.44
CA ALA A 35 3.70 9.18 -14.57
C ALA A 35 4.08 8.34 -13.36
N GLN A 36 3.77 8.81 -12.13
CA GLN A 36 3.95 8.02 -10.90
C GLN A 36 3.13 6.72 -10.87
N ARG A 37 2.15 6.60 -11.76
CA ARG A 37 1.26 5.44 -11.90
C ARG A 37 1.44 4.69 -13.23
N GLY A 38 2.55 4.93 -13.92
CA GLY A 38 2.86 4.28 -15.19
C GLY A 38 2.02 4.78 -16.38
N LEU A 39 1.31 5.91 -16.23
CA LEU A 39 0.50 6.49 -17.31
C LEU A 39 1.30 7.54 -18.09
N THR A 40 1.32 7.43 -19.41
CA THR A 40 1.90 8.47 -20.28
C THR A 40 0.84 9.49 -20.66
N LEU A 41 0.65 10.51 -19.83
CA LEU A 41 -0.27 11.60 -20.06
C LEU A 41 0.48 12.82 -20.62
N ARG A 42 -0.15 13.54 -21.56
CA ARG A 42 0.44 14.71 -22.24
C ARG A 42 -0.53 15.89 -22.24
N TYR A 43 -1.12 16.18 -21.09
CA TYR A 43 -1.99 17.34 -20.94
C TYR A 43 -1.16 18.62 -20.87
N ASP A 44 -1.72 19.70 -21.42
CA ASP A 44 -1.16 21.03 -21.41
C ASP A 44 -2.17 22.07 -20.90
N LYS A 45 -1.78 23.33 -20.84
CA LYS A 45 -2.66 24.43 -20.43
C LYS A 45 -3.93 24.51 -21.28
N THR A 46 -3.86 24.12 -22.55
CA THR A 46 -4.96 24.19 -23.51
C THR A 46 -5.97 23.05 -23.20
N SER A 47 -5.50 21.90 -22.83
CA SER A 47 -6.34 20.77 -22.38
C SER A 47 -7.19 21.20 -21.18
N VAL A 48 -6.57 21.78 -20.15
CA VAL A 48 -7.28 22.26 -18.94
C VAL A 48 -8.22 23.40 -19.28
N ALA A 49 -7.81 24.35 -20.14
CA ALA A 49 -8.69 25.43 -20.58
C ALA A 49 -9.97 24.91 -21.26
N ARG A 50 -9.87 23.83 -22.05
CA ARG A 50 -11.03 23.19 -22.69
C ARG A 50 -11.94 22.48 -21.66
N TRP A 51 -11.37 21.89 -20.62
CA TRP A 51 -12.16 21.29 -19.55
C TRP A 51 -12.98 22.35 -18.80
N VAL A 52 -12.38 23.51 -18.51
CA VAL A 52 -13.05 24.61 -17.81
C VAL A 52 -14.02 25.34 -18.73
N SER A 53 -13.55 25.84 -19.88
CA SER A 53 -14.33 26.78 -20.70
C SER A 53 -15.35 26.13 -21.64
N LYS A 54 -15.12 24.86 -22.01
CA LYS A 54 -15.99 24.11 -22.94
C LYS A 54 -16.69 22.91 -22.27
N GLY A 55 -16.48 22.69 -20.95
CA GLY A 55 -17.03 21.57 -20.23
C GLY A 55 -16.63 20.20 -20.80
N MET A 56 -15.50 20.12 -21.51
CA MET A 56 -14.99 18.84 -21.99
C MET A 56 -14.62 17.96 -20.81
N VAL A 57 -15.13 16.73 -20.80
CA VAL A 57 -14.79 15.75 -19.76
C VAL A 57 -13.57 14.95 -20.21
N PRO A 58 -12.45 15.03 -19.49
CA PRO A 58 -11.31 14.15 -19.75
C PRO A 58 -11.68 12.69 -19.50
N GLN A 59 -11.11 11.78 -20.28
CA GLN A 59 -11.46 10.36 -20.22
C GLN A 59 -10.46 9.54 -19.42
N GLY A 60 -10.82 8.29 -19.11
CA GLY A 60 -9.99 7.35 -18.37
C GLY A 60 -9.68 7.81 -16.94
N ALA A 61 -8.43 7.70 -16.52
CA ALA A 61 -7.97 8.06 -15.18
C ALA A 61 -7.96 9.58 -14.91
N ALA A 62 -8.01 10.41 -15.93
CA ALA A 62 -7.77 11.86 -15.81
C ALA A 62 -8.73 12.58 -14.83
N PRO A 63 -10.04 12.32 -14.76
CA PRO A 63 -10.92 12.94 -13.77
C PRO A 63 -10.46 12.71 -12.33
N HIS A 64 -10.06 11.49 -12.00
CA HIS A 64 -9.58 11.13 -10.66
C HIS A 64 -8.21 11.75 -10.36
N LEU A 65 -7.32 11.84 -11.37
CA LEU A 65 -6.03 12.51 -11.22
C LEU A 65 -6.17 14.01 -11.03
N ILE A 66 -7.14 14.63 -11.70
CA ILE A 66 -7.48 16.05 -11.50
C ILE A 66 -7.95 16.28 -10.06
N ALA A 67 -8.89 15.45 -9.58
CA ALA A 67 -9.39 15.52 -8.21
C ALA A 67 -8.25 15.33 -7.19
N ALA A 68 -7.37 14.37 -7.42
CA ALA A 68 -6.20 14.10 -6.56
C ALA A 68 -5.20 15.27 -6.58
N ALA A 69 -4.88 15.84 -7.75
CA ALA A 69 -3.96 16.98 -7.88
C ALA A 69 -4.47 18.23 -7.14
N ILE A 70 -5.76 18.47 -7.22
CA ILE A 70 -6.41 19.58 -6.50
C ILE A 70 -6.45 19.29 -5.01
N GLY A 71 -6.82 18.07 -4.62
CA GLY A 71 -6.89 17.64 -3.23
C GLY A 71 -5.57 17.74 -2.49
N GLN A 72 -4.47 17.36 -3.12
CA GLN A 72 -3.10 17.55 -2.59
C GLN A 72 -2.78 19.02 -2.29
N LYS A 73 -3.28 19.93 -3.12
CA LYS A 73 -3.03 21.36 -2.93
C LYS A 73 -3.92 21.97 -1.85
N LEU A 74 -5.15 21.47 -1.70
CA LEU A 74 -6.11 21.94 -0.69
C LEU A 74 -5.94 21.24 0.66
N GLY A 75 -5.11 20.20 0.76
CA GLY A 75 -4.93 19.41 1.98
C GLY A 75 -6.17 18.58 2.37
N ARG A 76 -7.12 18.37 1.43
CA ARG A 76 -8.33 17.57 1.67
C ARG A 76 -8.75 16.80 0.41
N PRO A 77 -9.51 15.70 0.56
CA PRO A 77 -10.11 15.02 -0.57
C PRO A 77 -11.06 15.95 -1.34
N VAL A 78 -11.03 15.87 -2.67
CA VAL A 78 -11.93 16.61 -3.56
C VAL A 78 -12.72 15.57 -4.38
N PRO A 79 -14.03 15.42 -4.14
CA PRO A 79 -14.86 14.48 -4.88
C PRO A 79 -15.16 15.02 -6.30
N LEU A 80 -15.41 14.10 -7.25
CA LEU A 80 -15.63 14.47 -8.65
C LEU A 80 -16.82 15.41 -8.86
N HIS A 81 -17.87 15.32 -8.04
CA HIS A 81 -19.04 16.20 -8.15
C HIS A 81 -18.72 17.66 -7.77
N GLU A 82 -17.72 17.87 -6.89
CA GLU A 82 -17.28 19.21 -6.48
C GLU A 82 -16.57 19.95 -7.64
N ILE A 83 -15.88 19.20 -8.48
CA ILE A 83 -15.21 19.74 -9.68
C ILE A 83 -16.03 19.56 -10.96
N GLY A 84 -17.29 19.21 -10.87
CA GLY A 84 -18.18 19.09 -12.02
C GLY A 84 -17.84 17.96 -12.99
N LEU A 85 -17.17 16.92 -12.53
CA LEU A 85 -16.79 15.71 -13.29
C LEU A 85 -17.52 14.46 -12.84
N ALA A 86 -18.65 14.61 -12.14
CA ALA A 86 -19.45 13.49 -11.63
C ALA A 86 -19.97 12.52 -12.71
N ASP A 87 -20.13 13.03 -13.94
CA ASP A 87 -20.54 12.20 -15.09
C ASP A 87 -19.36 11.48 -15.78
N ALA A 88 -18.11 11.70 -15.31
CA ALA A 88 -17.02 10.79 -15.66
C ALA A 88 -17.38 9.42 -15.07
N ASP A 89 -17.10 8.34 -15.80
CA ASP A 89 -17.37 6.99 -15.31
C ASP A 89 -16.90 6.89 -13.85
N PRO A 90 -17.81 6.67 -12.89
CA PRO A 90 -17.43 6.56 -11.49
C PRO A 90 -16.41 5.44 -11.37
N ALA A 91 -15.38 5.63 -10.53
CA ALA A 91 -14.46 4.55 -10.24
C ALA A 91 -15.27 3.35 -9.74
N PRO A 92 -15.13 2.16 -10.36
CA PRO A 92 -15.88 1.01 -9.94
C PRO A 92 -15.70 0.77 -8.43
N GLU A 93 -16.80 0.51 -7.71
CA GLU A 93 -16.75 0.17 -6.27
C GLU A 93 -16.17 -1.22 -5.99
N VAL A 94 -15.61 -1.86 -7.02
CA VAL A 94 -15.03 -3.18 -6.93
C VAL A 94 -13.93 -3.21 -5.85
N GLY A 95 -14.03 -4.15 -4.94
CA GLY A 95 -13.07 -4.32 -3.85
C GLY A 95 -13.21 -3.33 -2.68
N LEU A 96 -14.07 -2.31 -2.74
CA LEU A 96 -14.31 -1.37 -1.63
C LEU A 96 -15.39 -1.86 -0.66
N ALA A 97 -16.28 -2.76 -1.09
CA ALA A 97 -17.34 -3.29 -0.26
C ALA A 97 -16.79 -4.14 0.90
N PHE A 98 -17.37 -3.97 2.09
CA PHE A 98 -17.11 -4.81 3.27
C PHE A 98 -18.42 -5.42 3.76
N PRO A 99 -18.99 -6.41 3.04
CA PRO A 99 -20.31 -6.96 3.33
C PRO A 99 -20.34 -7.75 4.63
N ARG A 100 -21.52 -7.85 5.26
CA ARG A 100 -21.72 -8.68 6.45
C ARG A 100 -21.81 -10.16 6.09
N ASP A 101 -22.49 -10.47 5.00
CA ASP A 101 -22.71 -11.83 4.50
C ASP A 101 -21.41 -12.43 3.88
N VAL A 102 -21.13 -13.70 4.21
CA VAL A 102 -19.93 -14.42 3.74
C VAL A 102 -19.98 -14.66 2.22
N GLY A 103 -21.16 -15.03 1.69
CA GLY A 103 -21.31 -15.26 0.25
C GLY A 103 -21.09 -13.99 -0.56
N GLN A 104 -21.54 -12.84 -0.07
CA GLN A 104 -21.24 -11.54 -0.69
C GLN A 104 -19.75 -11.18 -0.56
N ALA A 105 -19.11 -11.54 0.55
CA ALA A 105 -17.67 -11.33 0.72
C ALA A 105 -16.86 -12.12 -0.31
N VAL A 106 -17.19 -13.39 -0.52
CA VAL A 106 -16.58 -14.23 -1.56
C VAL A 106 -16.77 -13.61 -2.95
N ARG A 107 -17.99 -13.18 -3.29
CA ARG A 107 -18.26 -12.53 -4.59
C ARG A 107 -17.43 -11.26 -4.77
N SER A 108 -17.37 -10.38 -3.76
CA SER A 108 -16.58 -9.14 -3.83
C SER A 108 -15.08 -9.40 -4.05
N ALA A 109 -14.52 -10.37 -3.34
CA ALA A 109 -13.11 -10.73 -3.47
C ALA A 109 -12.81 -11.36 -4.85
N THR A 110 -13.62 -12.34 -5.27
CA THR A 110 -13.42 -13.04 -6.55
C THR A 110 -13.63 -12.12 -7.77
N GLU A 111 -14.52 -11.14 -7.67
CA GLU A 111 -14.69 -10.11 -8.70
C GLU A 111 -13.45 -9.21 -8.81
N LEU A 112 -12.90 -8.77 -7.67
CA LEU A 112 -11.64 -8.00 -7.66
C LEU A 112 -10.52 -8.78 -8.35
N TYR A 113 -10.33 -10.07 -8.01
CA TYR A 113 -9.28 -10.90 -8.61
C TYR A 113 -9.45 -11.07 -10.12
N ARG A 114 -10.71 -11.26 -10.57
CA ARG A 114 -11.04 -11.40 -11.99
C ARG A 114 -10.72 -10.15 -12.79
N LEU A 115 -11.08 -8.98 -12.26
CA LEU A 115 -10.92 -7.69 -12.95
C LEU A 115 -9.46 -7.24 -12.99
N ASP A 116 -8.70 -7.44 -11.91
CA ASP A 116 -7.28 -7.11 -11.90
C ASP A 116 -6.51 -7.90 -12.97
N LEU A 117 -6.70 -9.21 -13.01
CA LEU A 117 -5.96 -10.03 -13.96
C LEU A 117 -6.37 -9.81 -15.41
N ALA A 118 -7.66 -9.60 -15.68
CA ALA A 118 -8.14 -9.30 -17.04
C ALA A 118 -7.44 -8.05 -17.59
N GLY A 119 -7.26 -7.04 -16.75
CA GLY A 119 -6.56 -5.83 -17.11
C GLY A 119 -5.06 -6.02 -17.38
N ARG A 120 -4.38 -6.80 -16.56
CA ARG A 120 -2.95 -7.09 -16.72
C ARG A 120 -2.68 -7.84 -18.04
N ARG A 121 -3.52 -8.79 -18.41
CA ARG A 121 -3.41 -9.55 -19.67
C ARG A 121 -3.66 -8.70 -20.92
N ALA A 122 -4.49 -7.68 -20.83
CA ALA A 122 -4.75 -6.78 -21.95
C ALA A 122 -3.60 -5.81 -22.25
N GLY A 123 -2.53 -5.80 -21.47
CA GLY A 123 -1.37 -4.93 -21.64
C GLY A 123 -1.66 -3.43 -21.42
N SER A 124 -2.87 -3.09 -20.99
CA SER A 124 -3.37 -1.73 -20.84
C SER A 124 -3.35 -1.21 -19.40
N GLY A 125 -2.65 -1.87 -18.48
CA GLY A 125 -2.69 -1.53 -17.05
C GLY A 125 -4.04 -1.79 -16.36
N GLY A 126 -5.01 -2.26 -17.11
CA GLY A 126 -6.29 -2.75 -16.64
C GLY A 126 -7.15 -1.76 -15.88
N ILE A 127 -7.98 -2.29 -14.98
CA ILE A 127 -8.85 -1.52 -14.11
C ILE A 127 -8.08 -0.45 -13.31
N TRP A 128 -6.82 -0.68 -12.97
CA TRP A 128 -6.06 0.25 -12.14
C TRP A 128 -5.73 1.56 -12.84
N GLN A 129 -5.64 1.58 -14.17
CA GLN A 129 -5.51 2.82 -14.92
C GLN A 129 -6.76 3.70 -14.80
N SER A 130 -7.94 3.10 -14.89
CA SER A 130 -9.20 3.83 -14.73
C SER A 130 -9.46 4.27 -13.29
N LEU A 131 -8.86 3.58 -12.32
CA LEU A 131 -8.97 3.88 -10.88
C LEU A 131 -7.84 4.76 -10.35
N ALA A 132 -6.85 5.12 -11.18
CA ALA A 132 -5.73 5.95 -10.74
C ALA A 132 -6.23 7.27 -10.14
N GLY A 133 -5.76 7.59 -8.93
CA GLY A 133 -6.19 8.76 -8.15
C GLY A 133 -7.46 8.54 -7.30
N SER A 134 -8.09 7.36 -7.34
CA SER A 134 -9.30 7.07 -6.56
C SER A 134 -9.00 6.63 -5.11
N PHE A 135 -7.73 6.57 -4.69
CA PHE A 135 -7.42 6.30 -3.28
C PHE A 135 -8.05 7.34 -2.36
N ALA A 136 -8.79 6.89 -1.37
CA ALA A 136 -9.39 7.73 -0.35
C ALA A 136 -9.24 7.05 1.02
N VAL A 137 -8.52 7.67 1.96
CA VAL A 137 -8.29 7.09 3.28
C VAL A 137 -9.60 6.81 4.03
N SER A 138 -10.63 7.61 3.81
CA SER A 138 -11.97 7.43 4.38
C SER A 138 -12.65 6.10 4.01
N ALA A 139 -12.23 5.45 2.90
CA ALA A 139 -12.74 4.13 2.54
C ALA A 139 -12.34 3.04 3.55
N TYR A 140 -11.36 3.28 4.41
CA TYR A 140 -10.98 2.40 5.49
C TYR A 140 -11.89 2.49 6.74
N ALA A 141 -12.63 3.58 6.92
CA ALA A 141 -13.41 3.82 8.13
C ALA A 141 -14.46 2.72 8.40
N THR A 142 -15.28 2.38 7.40
CA THR A 142 -16.29 1.31 7.55
C THR A 142 -15.68 -0.07 7.75
N PRO A 143 -14.68 -0.53 6.97
CA PRO A 143 -13.97 -1.78 7.24
C PRO A 143 -13.39 -1.88 8.65
N ALA A 144 -12.65 -0.87 9.09
CA ALA A 144 -12.03 -0.83 10.42
C ALA A 144 -13.07 -0.84 11.55
N SER A 145 -14.11 -0.01 11.45
CA SER A 145 -15.20 0.03 12.42
C SER A 145 -15.93 -1.31 12.50
N ARG A 146 -16.29 -1.91 11.35
CA ARG A 146 -16.94 -3.23 11.33
C ARG A 146 -16.04 -4.34 11.87
N TRP A 147 -14.75 -4.26 11.62
CA TRP A 147 -13.79 -5.18 12.23
C TRP A 147 -13.82 -5.10 13.74
N LEU A 148 -13.84 -3.91 14.33
CA LEU A 148 -13.84 -3.72 15.78
C LEU A 148 -15.12 -4.20 16.45
N ILE A 149 -16.28 -3.83 15.89
CA ILE A 149 -17.58 -4.00 16.55
C ILE A 149 -18.34 -5.28 16.16
N THR A 150 -17.99 -5.91 15.03
CA THR A 150 -18.73 -7.09 14.55
C THR A 150 -17.93 -8.35 14.86
N PRO A 151 -18.54 -9.37 15.47
CA PRO A 151 -17.86 -10.64 15.73
C PRO A 151 -17.47 -11.33 14.40
N ALA A 152 -16.62 -12.34 14.51
CA ALA A 152 -16.36 -13.26 13.40
C ALA A 152 -17.68 -13.90 12.90
N ASP A 153 -17.68 -14.31 11.64
CA ASP A 153 -18.83 -14.99 11.06
C ASP A 153 -19.10 -16.31 11.83
N SER A 154 -20.35 -16.59 12.15
CA SER A 154 -20.74 -17.75 12.98
C SER A 154 -20.39 -19.08 12.31
N SER A 155 -20.53 -19.15 10.99
CA SER A 155 -20.09 -20.25 10.14
C SER A 155 -19.68 -19.75 8.77
N VAL A 156 -18.72 -20.45 8.16
CA VAL A 156 -18.28 -20.24 6.78
C VAL A 156 -18.47 -21.49 5.92
N ALA A 157 -19.06 -22.55 6.48
CA ALA A 157 -19.35 -23.77 5.73
C ALA A 157 -20.17 -23.45 4.48
N ARG A 158 -19.85 -24.11 3.38
CA ARG A 158 -20.50 -23.89 2.09
C ARG A 158 -20.83 -25.24 1.44
N GLU A 159 -22.09 -25.43 1.12
CA GLU A 159 -22.57 -26.51 0.26
C GLU A 159 -23.03 -25.94 -1.06
N VAL A 160 -22.55 -26.50 -2.16
CA VAL A 160 -22.99 -26.15 -3.50
C VAL A 160 -23.92 -27.25 -3.99
N ASN A 161 -25.21 -26.92 -4.19
CA ASN A 161 -26.18 -27.86 -4.73
C ASN A 161 -25.91 -28.13 -6.21
N SER A 162 -25.88 -29.40 -6.60
CA SER A 162 -25.63 -29.87 -7.97
C SER A 162 -26.64 -29.35 -9.02
N ALA A 163 -27.68 -28.66 -8.59
CA ALA A 163 -28.75 -28.17 -9.47
C ALA A 163 -28.39 -26.85 -10.19
N GLU A 164 -27.34 -26.15 -9.82
CA GLU A 164 -27.01 -24.82 -10.37
C GLU A 164 -25.91 -24.80 -11.43
N GLY A 165 -25.37 -25.96 -11.84
CA GLY A 165 -24.30 -26.01 -12.87
C GLY A 165 -24.08 -27.41 -13.42
N SER A 166 -23.60 -27.50 -14.66
CA SER A 166 -23.36 -28.74 -15.41
C SER A 166 -22.11 -29.55 -14.98
N GLY A 167 -21.62 -29.38 -13.74
CA GLY A 167 -20.45 -30.10 -13.19
C GLY A 167 -20.60 -30.43 -11.71
N ALA A 168 -19.91 -31.47 -11.23
CA ALA A 168 -19.84 -31.78 -9.80
C ALA A 168 -19.16 -30.60 -9.05
N PRO A 169 -19.72 -30.16 -7.92
CA PRO A 169 -19.14 -29.04 -7.14
C PRO A 169 -17.72 -29.39 -6.68
N LEU A 170 -16.79 -28.46 -6.79
CA LEU A 170 -15.42 -28.60 -6.33
C LEU A 170 -15.42 -28.83 -4.81
N LYS A 171 -15.00 -30.01 -4.36
CA LYS A 171 -14.79 -30.30 -2.94
C LYS A 171 -13.41 -29.83 -2.53
N VAL A 172 -13.36 -28.95 -1.52
CA VAL A 172 -12.12 -28.37 -1.02
C VAL A 172 -11.69 -29.11 0.24
N GLY A 173 -10.39 -29.42 0.31
CA GLY A 173 -9.77 -30.08 1.45
C GLY A 173 -8.56 -29.35 2.00
N HIS A 174 -7.95 -29.88 3.06
CA HIS A 174 -6.76 -29.31 3.69
C HIS A 174 -5.56 -29.22 2.73
N SER A 175 -5.43 -30.16 1.79
CA SER A 175 -4.37 -30.13 0.77
C SER A 175 -4.43 -28.92 -0.15
N ASP A 176 -5.64 -28.46 -0.48
CA ASP A 176 -5.83 -27.27 -1.31
C ASP A 176 -5.46 -25.99 -0.55
N VAL A 177 -5.84 -25.94 0.72
CA VAL A 177 -5.44 -24.85 1.63
C VAL A 177 -3.93 -24.80 1.80
N GLN A 178 -3.28 -25.96 1.93
CA GLN A 178 -1.82 -26.04 2.09
C GLN A 178 -1.08 -25.49 0.88
N LYS A 179 -1.54 -25.78 -0.36
CA LYS A 179 -0.97 -25.20 -1.57
C LYS A 179 -1.03 -23.68 -1.58
N LEU A 180 -2.15 -23.08 -1.12
CA LEU A 180 -2.26 -21.62 -1.02
C LEU A 180 -1.31 -21.03 0.02
N ARG A 181 -1.07 -21.72 1.13
CA ARG A 181 -0.10 -21.28 2.15
C ARG A 181 1.34 -21.32 1.61
N GLU A 182 1.70 -22.38 0.92
CA GLU A 182 3.01 -22.50 0.27
C GLU A 182 3.22 -21.40 -0.77
N ALA A 183 2.20 -21.11 -1.59
CA ALA A 183 2.25 -20.00 -2.54
C ALA A 183 2.44 -18.64 -1.85
N ALA A 184 1.80 -18.43 -0.68
CA ALA A 184 1.98 -17.20 0.10
C ALA A 184 3.40 -17.07 0.67
N GLU A 185 4.00 -18.17 1.15
CA GLU A 185 5.37 -18.19 1.66
C GLU A 185 6.40 -17.89 0.56
N ASP A 186 6.26 -18.54 -0.58
CA ASP A 186 7.13 -18.31 -1.74
C ASP A 186 7.03 -16.86 -2.23
N ALA A 187 5.81 -16.34 -2.35
CA ALA A 187 5.57 -14.99 -2.79
C ALA A 187 6.14 -13.95 -1.82
N ARG A 188 6.05 -14.15 -0.50
CA ARG A 188 6.70 -13.27 0.50
C ARG A 188 8.22 -13.26 0.34
N ARG A 189 8.82 -14.42 0.09
CA ARG A 189 10.27 -14.56 -0.10
C ARG A 189 10.72 -13.78 -1.34
N TRP A 190 10.00 -13.90 -2.44
CA TRP A 190 10.30 -13.17 -3.67
C TRP A 190 10.11 -11.66 -3.51
N ASP A 191 9.01 -11.23 -2.90
CA ASP A 191 8.75 -9.80 -2.62
C ASP A 191 9.87 -9.17 -1.80
N SER A 192 10.34 -9.84 -0.75
CA SER A 192 11.41 -9.35 0.11
C SER A 192 12.73 -9.19 -0.63
N LYS A 193 13.04 -10.09 -1.55
CA LYS A 193 14.30 -10.15 -2.27
C LYS A 193 14.33 -9.26 -3.52
N TYR A 194 13.24 -9.23 -4.29
CA TYR A 194 13.22 -8.60 -5.62
C TYR A 194 12.32 -7.36 -5.70
N GLY A 195 11.49 -7.10 -4.68
CA GLY A 195 10.49 -6.03 -4.67
C GLY A 195 9.15 -6.44 -5.29
N GLY A 196 8.14 -5.62 -5.01
CA GLY A 196 6.76 -5.88 -5.44
C GLY A 196 6.51 -5.74 -6.95
N GLY A 197 7.42 -5.13 -7.70
CA GLY A 197 7.33 -4.94 -9.14
C GLY A 197 8.05 -6.01 -9.97
N ASP A 198 8.70 -7.00 -9.35
CA ASP A 198 9.32 -8.11 -10.08
C ASP A 198 8.26 -8.96 -10.82
N TRP A 199 8.61 -9.54 -11.95
CA TRP A 199 7.68 -10.34 -12.76
C TRP A 199 7.01 -11.48 -11.96
N ARG A 200 7.68 -12.02 -10.94
CA ARG A 200 7.13 -13.05 -10.05
C ARG A 200 5.94 -12.56 -9.25
N SER A 201 5.86 -11.26 -8.99
CA SER A 201 4.73 -10.66 -8.26
C SER A 201 3.40 -10.80 -9.03
N SER A 202 3.44 -10.93 -10.35
CA SER A 202 2.25 -11.18 -11.17
C SER A 202 1.63 -12.55 -10.89
N MET A 203 2.38 -13.49 -10.30
CA MET A 203 1.89 -14.83 -9.94
C MET A 203 0.87 -14.76 -8.77
N VAL A 204 0.95 -13.74 -7.89
CA VAL A 204 0.01 -13.63 -6.76
C VAL A 204 -1.42 -13.32 -7.22
N PRO A 205 -1.68 -12.30 -8.05
CA PRO A 205 -2.99 -12.09 -8.66
C PRO A 205 -3.48 -13.28 -9.50
N GLU A 206 -2.57 -13.96 -10.22
CA GLU A 206 -2.91 -15.17 -10.96
C GLU A 206 -3.36 -16.30 -10.03
N CYS A 207 -2.60 -16.57 -8.94
CA CYS A 207 -2.94 -17.56 -7.92
C CYS A 207 -4.28 -17.24 -7.25
N LEU A 208 -4.53 -15.98 -6.92
CA LEU A 208 -5.81 -15.55 -6.34
C LEU A 208 -6.99 -15.84 -7.27
N ARG A 209 -6.84 -15.61 -8.57
CA ARG A 209 -7.90 -15.84 -9.55
C ARG A 209 -8.06 -17.31 -9.93
N VAL A 210 -6.97 -18.03 -10.17
CA VAL A 210 -7.00 -19.38 -10.76
C VAL A 210 -7.15 -20.45 -9.70
N GLU A 211 -6.56 -20.22 -8.52
CA GLU A 211 -6.57 -21.20 -7.43
C GLU A 211 -7.53 -20.78 -6.30
N ALA A 212 -7.33 -19.62 -5.68
CA ALA A 212 -8.11 -19.24 -4.51
C ALA A 212 -9.59 -18.98 -4.82
N ALA A 213 -9.92 -18.29 -5.92
CA ALA A 213 -11.30 -17.96 -6.26
C ALA A 213 -12.18 -19.19 -6.51
N PRO A 214 -11.78 -20.21 -7.30
CA PRO A 214 -12.56 -21.44 -7.45
C PRO A 214 -12.74 -22.19 -6.13
N LEU A 215 -11.72 -22.25 -5.27
CA LEU A 215 -11.79 -22.88 -3.96
C LEU A 215 -12.79 -22.17 -3.04
N LEU A 216 -12.78 -20.83 -2.99
CA LEU A 216 -13.74 -20.03 -2.22
C LEU A 216 -15.20 -20.21 -2.70
N LEU A 217 -15.38 -20.56 -3.97
CA LEU A 217 -16.67 -20.85 -4.57
C LEU A 217 -17.08 -22.34 -4.46
N GLY A 218 -16.18 -23.20 -4.01
CA GLY A 218 -16.39 -24.63 -3.83
C GLY A 218 -17.22 -25.00 -2.60
N SER A 219 -17.30 -26.30 -2.31
CA SER A 219 -17.94 -26.87 -1.12
C SER A 219 -16.89 -27.25 -0.07
N TYR A 220 -17.10 -26.85 1.16
CA TYR A 220 -16.19 -27.10 2.29
C TYR A 220 -16.89 -27.07 3.64
N SER A 221 -16.34 -27.80 4.63
CA SER A 221 -16.74 -27.71 6.03
C SER A 221 -16.36 -26.36 6.65
N ASP A 222 -16.90 -26.04 7.84
CA ASP A 222 -16.53 -24.81 8.54
C ASP A 222 -15.03 -24.74 8.86
N GLU A 223 -14.44 -25.84 9.30
CA GLU A 223 -13.00 -25.94 9.61
C GLU A 223 -12.12 -25.67 8.38
N VAL A 224 -12.36 -26.38 7.28
CA VAL A 224 -11.64 -26.17 6.02
C VAL A 224 -11.89 -24.77 5.47
N GLY A 225 -13.13 -24.29 5.57
CA GLY A 225 -13.51 -22.93 5.16
C GLY A 225 -12.72 -21.87 5.90
N ARG A 226 -12.63 -21.94 7.24
CA ARG A 226 -11.82 -20.97 8.02
C ARG A 226 -10.36 -20.97 7.60
N ALA A 227 -9.78 -22.15 7.43
CA ALA A 227 -8.40 -22.30 6.98
C ALA A 227 -8.21 -21.74 5.55
N LEU A 228 -9.16 -21.97 4.64
CA LEU A 228 -9.18 -21.44 3.27
C LEU A 228 -9.28 -19.91 3.26
N PHE A 229 -10.20 -19.35 4.06
CA PHE A 229 -10.35 -17.89 4.17
C PHE A 229 -9.08 -17.24 4.73
N GLY A 230 -8.41 -17.87 5.70
CA GLY A 230 -7.14 -17.39 6.25
C GLY A 230 -6.04 -17.34 5.21
N ALA A 231 -5.81 -18.44 4.48
CA ALA A 231 -4.80 -18.49 3.43
C ALA A 231 -5.11 -17.50 2.28
N SER A 232 -6.39 -17.37 1.90
CA SER A 232 -6.82 -16.40 0.89
C SER A 232 -6.65 -14.95 1.38
N ALA A 233 -6.92 -14.66 2.65
CA ALA A 233 -6.71 -13.33 3.24
C ALA A 233 -5.23 -12.95 3.22
N GLU A 234 -4.34 -13.87 3.53
CA GLU A 234 -2.90 -13.65 3.52
C GLU A 234 -2.38 -13.35 2.11
N LEU A 235 -2.76 -14.15 1.11
CA LEU A 235 -2.42 -13.89 -0.29
C LEU A 235 -2.99 -12.57 -0.79
N THR A 236 -4.24 -12.24 -0.43
CA THR A 236 -4.90 -10.99 -0.81
C THR A 236 -4.19 -9.79 -0.20
N ARG A 237 -3.79 -9.86 1.10
CA ARG A 237 -2.97 -8.83 1.73
C ARG A 237 -1.63 -8.66 1.03
N LEU A 238 -1.00 -9.79 0.62
CA LEU A 238 0.28 -9.75 -0.08
C LEU A 238 0.18 -9.09 -1.45
N ALA A 239 -0.89 -9.37 -2.22
CA ALA A 239 -1.18 -8.64 -3.45
C ALA A 239 -1.32 -7.13 -3.21
N GLY A 240 -2.00 -6.75 -2.12
CA GLY A 240 -2.08 -5.35 -1.68
C GLY A 240 -0.73 -4.74 -1.34
N TRP A 241 0.14 -5.51 -0.67
CA TRP A 241 1.49 -5.05 -0.33
C TRP A 241 2.37 -4.83 -1.56
N MET A 242 2.32 -5.74 -2.53
CA MET A 242 3.03 -5.60 -3.80
C MET A 242 2.52 -4.40 -4.60
N ALA A 243 1.20 -4.19 -4.63
CA ALA A 243 0.60 -3.01 -5.24
C ALA A 243 1.04 -1.71 -4.53
N PHE A 244 1.09 -1.71 -3.20
CA PHE A 244 1.62 -0.60 -2.40
C PHE A 244 3.10 -0.32 -2.72
N ASP A 245 3.93 -1.35 -2.80
CA ASP A 245 5.36 -1.23 -3.10
C ASP A 245 5.64 -0.69 -4.51
N THR A 246 4.73 -0.97 -5.45
CA THR A 246 4.78 -0.48 -6.84
C THR A 246 4.04 0.85 -7.08
N GLY A 247 3.54 1.49 -6.01
CA GLY A 247 2.85 2.78 -6.10
C GLY A 247 1.39 2.72 -6.53
N GLN A 248 0.81 1.52 -6.76
CA GLN A 248 -0.59 1.33 -7.12
C GLN A 248 -1.49 1.42 -5.87
N GLN A 249 -1.64 2.62 -5.34
CA GLN A 249 -2.29 2.84 -4.03
C GLN A 249 -3.76 2.44 -4.03
N GLU A 250 -4.46 2.63 -5.14
CA GLU A 250 -5.87 2.29 -5.33
C GLU A 250 -6.10 0.77 -5.31
N ALA A 251 -5.18 0.04 -5.94
CA ALA A 251 -5.17 -1.43 -5.92
C ALA A 251 -4.89 -1.95 -4.50
N ALA A 252 -3.85 -1.44 -3.87
CA ALA A 252 -3.46 -1.81 -2.51
C ALA A 252 -4.62 -1.64 -1.53
N GLN A 253 -5.32 -0.49 -1.58
CA GLN A 253 -6.48 -0.22 -0.73
C GLN A 253 -7.57 -1.27 -0.87
N ARG A 254 -7.93 -1.62 -2.09
CA ARG A 254 -9.00 -2.60 -2.36
C ARG A 254 -8.63 -4.00 -1.92
N TYR A 255 -7.41 -4.40 -2.20
CA TYR A 255 -6.88 -5.68 -1.72
C TYR A 255 -6.89 -5.76 -0.19
N TYR A 256 -6.47 -4.72 0.52
CA TYR A 256 -6.48 -4.71 1.99
C TYR A 256 -7.90 -4.78 2.56
N ILE A 257 -8.87 -4.08 1.98
CA ILE A 257 -10.26 -4.16 2.41
C ILE A 257 -10.80 -5.59 2.26
N GLN A 258 -10.55 -6.24 1.11
CA GLN A 258 -10.97 -7.63 0.92
C GLN A 258 -10.22 -8.60 1.83
N ALA A 259 -8.91 -8.43 2.02
CA ALA A 259 -8.11 -9.24 2.94
C ALA A 259 -8.65 -9.16 4.37
N LEU A 260 -9.02 -7.97 4.84
CA LEU A 260 -9.61 -7.79 6.18
C LEU A 260 -10.96 -8.50 6.30
N ARG A 261 -11.78 -8.45 5.24
CA ARG A 261 -13.07 -9.15 5.22
C ARG A 261 -12.90 -10.68 5.25
N LEU A 262 -11.92 -11.20 4.51
CA LEU A 262 -11.61 -12.63 4.51
C LEU A 262 -11.01 -13.08 5.85
N ALA A 263 -10.12 -12.30 6.47
CA ALA A 263 -9.59 -12.57 7.80
C ALA A 263 -10.70 -12.65 8.87
N ARG A 264 -11.76 -11.82 8.74
CA ARG A 264 -12.95 -11.91 9.59
C ARG A 264 -13.69 -13.24 9.40
N ALA A 265 -13.84 -13.72 8.16
CA ALA A 265 -14.45 -15.01 7.86
C ALA A 265 -13.61 -16.17 8.40
N ALA A 266 -12.29 -16.05 8.33
CA ALA A 266 -11.37 -17.02 8.94
C ALA A 266 -11.45 -17.06 10.48
N ALA A 267 -12.04 -16.06 11.11
CA ALA A 267 -11.97 -15.81 12.55
C ALA A 267 -10.52 -15.62 13.06
N ASP A 268 -9.60 -15.24 12.20
CA ASP A 268 -8.18 -15.02 12.50
C ASP A 268 -7.94 -13.56 12.89
N VAL A 269 -7.98 -13.31 14.19
CA VAL A 269 -7.84 -11.95 14.74
C VAL A 269 -6.42 -11.40 14.55
N PRO A 270 -5.34 -12.16 14.79
CA PRO A 270 -3.97 -11.70 14.50
C PRO A 270 -3.76 -11.35 13.03
N LEU A 271 -4.24 -12.14 12.08
CA LEU A 271 -4.15 -11.87 10.66
C LEU A 271 -4.92 -10.58 10.28
N GLY A 272 -6.11 -10.39 10.82
CA GLY A 272 -6.87 -9.16 10.62
C GLY A 272 -6.14 -7.93 11.19
N GLY A 273 -5.48 -8.05 12.33
CA GLY A 273 -4.57 -7.03 12.87
C GLY A 273 -3.42 -6.72 11.93
N TYR A 274 -2.84 -7.74 11.30
CA TYR A 274 -1.78 -7.57 10.29
C TYR A 274 -2.26 -6.83 9.05
N VAL A 275 -3.49 -7.10 8.60
CA VAL A 275 -4.10 -6.34 7.50
C VAL A 275 -4.32 -4.88 7.90
N LEU A 276 -4.87 -4.61 9.09
CA LEU A 276 -5.03 -3.24 9.62
C LEU A 276 -3.69 -2.51 9.74
N ALA A 277 -2.64 -3.21 10.19
CA ALA A 277 -1.28 -2.65 10.20
C ALA A 277 -0.80 -2.27 8.79
N SER A 278 -1.13 -3.07 7.77
CA SER A 278 -0.81 -2.74 6.38
C SER A 278 -1.59 -1.52 5.87
N MET A 279 -2.88 -1.40 6.24
CA MET A 279 -3.72 -0.22 5.97
C MET A 279 -3.16 1.03 6.66
N SER A 280 -2.74 0.91 7.92
CA SER A 280 -2.09 1.98 8.69
C SER A 280 -0.81 2.46 8.02
N LEU A 281 0.07 1.54 7.62
CA LEU A 281 1.30 1.88 6.90
C LEU A 281 1.01 2.59 5.58
N GLN A 282 -0.01 2.19 4.84
CA GLN A 282 -0.42 2.87 3.61
C GLN A 282 -0.96 4.29 3.90
N ALA A 283 -1.84 4.45 4.88
CA ALA A 283 -2.37 5.76 5.28
C ALA A 283 -1.23 6.69 5.69
N THR A 284 -0.33 6.21 6.56
CA THR A 284 0.86 6.93 7.05
C THR A 284 1.76 7.37 5.90
N TYR A 285 2.08 6.46 4.99
CA TYR A 285 2.91 6.75 3.82
C TYR A 285 2.26 7.80 2.89
N ARG A 286 0.93 7.77 2.78
CA ARG A 286 0.16 8.73 2.00
C ARG A 286 -0.02 10.09 2.69
N GLY A 287 0.50 10.28 3.89
CA GLY A 287 0.43 11.53 4.65
C GLY A 287 -0.78 11.67 5.58
N PHE A 288 -1.53 10.57 5.77
CA PHE A 288 -2.68 10.50 6.67
C PHE A 288 -2.25 9.85 7.99
N GLY A 289 -1.45 10.60 8.78
CA GLY A 289 -0.86 10.08 10.02
C GLY A 289 -1.92 9.75 11.07
N ASP A 290 -2.92 10.58 11.25
CA ASP A 290 -3.98 10.39 12.25
C ASP A 290 -4.82 9.15 11.95
N GLU A 291 -5.25 8.96 10.69
CA GLU A 291 -5.95 7.75 10.27
C GLU A 291 -5.05 6.51 10.36
N GLY A 292 -3.74 6.70 10.15
CA GLY A 292 -2.75 5.65 10.39
C GLY A 292 -2.72 5.21 11.85
N VAL A 293 -2.80 6.14 12.80
CA VAL A 293 -2.89 5.86 14.24
C VAL A 293 -4.17 5.08 14.54
N ASP A 294 -5.33 5.55 14.06
CA ASP A 294 -6.61 4.88 14.29
C ASP A 294 -6.61 3.42 13.83
N LEU A 295 -6.05 3.16 12.64
CA LEU A 295 -5.94 1.81 12.07
C LEU A 295 -4.98 0.90 12.89
N ALA A 296 -3.85 1.45 13.36
CA ALA A 296 -2.92 0.72 14.21
C ALA A 296 -3.53 0.41 15.59
N GLN A 297 -4.25 1.36 16.17
CA GLN A 297 -4.97 1.15 17.42
C GLN A 297 -6.09 0.12 17.27
N ALA A 298 -6.81 0.11 16.15
CA ALA A 298 -7.79 -0.93 15.85
C ALA A 298 -7.16 -2.33 15.79
N ALA A 299 -5.93 -2.46 15.24
CA ALA A 299 -5.19 -3.71 15.27
C ALA A 299 -4.83 -4.13 16.70
N LEU A 300 -4.33 -3.20 17.51
CA LEU A 300 -3.93 -3.43 18.89
C LEU A 300 -5.11 -3.83 19.77
N GLU A 301 -6.21 -3.10 19.68
CA GLU A 301 -7.36 -3.24 20.56
C GLU A 301 -7.95 -4.65 20.50
N ARG A 302 -8.20 -5.16 19.31
CA ARG A 302 -8.83 -6.46 19.15
C ARG A 302 -7.89 -7.63 19.40
N ASN A 303 -6.57 -7.38 19.38
CA ASN A 303 -5.55 -8.39 19.60
C ASN A 303 -5.08 -8.51 21.05
N ARG A 304 -5.63 -7.71 21.98
CA ARG A 304 -5.28 -7.79 23.40
C ARG A 304 -5.55 -9.18 23.96
N GLY A 305 -4.52 -9.82 24.48
CA GLY A 305 -4.60 -11.15 25.05
C GLY A 305 -4.79 -12.30 24.06
N LEU A 306 -4.78 -12.02 22.75
CA LEU A 306 -4.93 -13.02 21.69
C LEU A 306 -3.64 -13.19 20.87
N ALA A 307 -2.96 -12.09 20.54
CA ALA A 307 -1.76 -12.12 19.73
C ALA A 307 -0.50 -12.38 20.57
N THR A 308 0.54 -12.95 19.93
CA THR A 308 1.85 -13.17 20.56
C THR A 308 2.54 -11.85 20.90
N ALA A 309 3.54 -11.90 21.78
CA ALA A 309 4.31 -10.73 22.17
C ALA A 309 4.98 -10.07 20.96
N ARG A 310 5.54 -10.86 20.04
CA ARG A 310 6.15 -10.38 18.79
C ARG A 310 5.12 -9.69 17.90
N THR A 311 3.92 -10.22 17.76
CA THR A 311 2.83 -9.60 16.99
C THR A 311 2.40 -8.26 17.59
N MET A 312 2.23 -8.20 18.94
CA MET A 312 1.89 -6.95 19.62
C MET A 312 2.98 -5.90 19.49
N SER A 313 4.25 -6.31 19.54
CA SER A 313 5.39 -5.42 19.27
C SER A 313 5.30 -4.81 17.86
N PHE A 314 5.04 -5.62 16.85
CA PHE A 314 4.90 -5.15 15.48
C PHE A 314 3.75 -4.12 15.34
N PHE A 315 2.59 -4.36 15.93
CA PHE A 315 1.47 -3.41 15.87
C PHE A 315 1.80 -2.09 16.60
N ARG A 316 2.50 -2.13 17.74
CA ARG A 316 3.00 -0.93 18.43
C ARG A 316 4.02 -0.16 17.59
N LEU A 317 4.86 -0.87 16.85
CA LEU A 317 5.82 -0.23 15.94
C LEU A 317 5.09 0.50 14.80
N VAL A 318 4.04 -0.10 14.24
CA VAL A 318 3.22 0.54 13.20
C VAL A 318 2.50 1.79 13.74
N GLU A 319 1.98 1.74 14.97
CA GLU A 319 1.43 2.90 15.68
C GLU A 319 2.48 4.02 15.82
N ALA A 320 3.71 3.66 16.21
CA ALA A 320 4.80 4.61 16.34
C ALA A 320 5.12 5.32 15.01
N ARG A 321 5.11 4.57 13.90
CA ARG A 321 5.29 5.10 12.54
C ARG A 321 4.23 6.16 12.19
N ALA A 322 2.97 5.89 12.53
CA ALA A 322 1.86 6.80 12.29
C ALA A 322 1.97 8.08 13.14
N HIS A 323 2.26 7.97 14.44
CA HIS A 323 2.50 9.11 15.31
C HIS A 323 3.69 9.96 14.84
N ALA A 324 4.80 9.34 14.46
CA ALA A 324 5.96 10.06 13.93
C ALA A 324 5.61 10.86 12.67
N ARG A 325 4.80 10.28 11.78
CA ARG A 325 4.34 10.96 10.58
C ARG A 325 3.35 12.09 10.86
N ALA A 326 2.53 11.96 11.89
CA ALA A 326 1.65 13.02 12.40
C ALA A 326 2.43 14.14 13.14
N GLY A 327 3.73 13.93 13.43
CA GLY A 327 4.58 14.89 14.14
C GLY A 327 4.48 14.81 15.67
N ASP A 328 3.77 13.82 16.22
CA ASP A 328 3.67 13.58 17.65
C ASP A 328 4.87 12.77 18.19
N ALA A 329 5.93 13.48 18.54
CA ALA A 329 7.16 12.89 19.05
C ALA A 329 6.97 12.16 20.38
N GLN A 330 6.07 12.64 21.25
CA GLN A 330 5.81 12.02 22.55
C GLN A 330 5.10 10.69 22.40
N ALA A 331 4.01 10.64 21.63
CA ALA A 331 3.27 9.43 21.38
C ALA A 331 4.11 8.41 20.58
N ALA A 332 4.87 8.86 19.56
CA ALA A 332 5.79 8.00 18.82
C ALA A 332 6.84 7.35 19.74
N GLY A 333 7.46 8.12 20.62
CA GLY A 333 8.42 7.62 21.61
C GLY A 333 7.80 6.62 22.59
N ALA A 334 6.59 6.88 23.08
CA ALA A 334 5.87 5.96 23.96
C ALA A 334 5.52 4.63 23.24
N ALA A 335 5.05 4.71 21.99
CA ALA A 335 4.73 3.54 21.18
C ALA A 335 5.99 2.72 20.83
N LEU A 336 7.13 3.36 20.51
CA LEU A 336 8.43 2.68 20.29
C LEU A 336 8.88 1.93 21.53
N LYS A 337 8.82 2.58 22.71
CA LYS A 337 9.17 1.93 23.98
C LYS A 337 8.25 0.74 24.29
N ALA A 338 6.96 0.87 24.00
CA ALA A 338 6.02 -0.23 24.16
C ALA A 338 6.31 -1.37 23.19
N ALA A 339 6.67 -1.06 21.92
CA ALA A 339 7.05 -2.06 20.93
C ALA A 339 8.30 -2.85 21.37
N GLU A 340 9.34 -2.15 21.82
CA GLU A 340 10.57 -2.77 22.32
C GLU A 340 10.27 -3.67 23.54
N GLY A 341 9.52 -3.17 24.52
CA GLY A 341 9.15 -3.96 25.71
C GLY A 341 8.28 -5.19 25.41
N TRP A 342 7.48 -5.16 24.34
CA TRP A 342 6.79 -6.36 23.84
C TRP A 342 7.75 -7.33 23.16
N LEU A 343 8.70 -6.82 22.35
CA LEU A 343 9.69 -7.66 21.67
C LEU A 343 10.61 -8.40 22.65
N GLU A 344 11.01 -7.75 23.74
CA GLU A 344 11.78 -8.34 24.84
C GLU A 344 11.04 -9.50 25.57
N ARG A 345 9.71 -9.51 25.52
CA ARG A 345 8.88 -10.58 26.09
C ARG A 345 8.71 -11.78 25.16
N SER A 346 9.03 -11.61 23.87
CA SER A 346 8.97 -12.70 22.89
C SER A 346 9.98 -13.78 23.24
N ARG A 347 9.57 -15.04 23.18
CA ARG A 347 10.39 -16.21 23.56
C ARG A 347 10.54 -17.15 22.37
N ASP A 348 11.64 -17.86 22.35
CA ASP A 348 11.81 -18.96 21.42
C ASP A 348 10.77 -20.05 21.74
N GLY A 349 9.97 -20.43 20.75
CA GLY A 349 8.86 -21.39 20.90
C GLY A 349 7.48 -20.75 21.00
N ASP A 350 7.36 -19.42 21.07
CA ASP A 350 6.07 -18.75 20.89
C ASP A 350 5.48 -19.14 19.53
N GLN A 351 4.16 -19.36 19.48
CA GLN A 351 3.44 -19.71 18.25
C GLN A 351 3.21 -18.47 17.40
N ASP A 352 4.30 -17.88 16.92
CA ASP A 352 4.23 -16.72 16.04
C ASP A 352 3.65 -17.11 14.68
N PRO A 353 2.78 -16.27 14.10
CA PRO A 353 2.29 -16.50 12.75
C PRO A 353 3.41 -16.50 11.71
N SER A 354 3.33 -17.38 10.70
CA SER A 354 4.35 -17.50 9.64
C SER A 354 4.56 -16.19 8.87
N TRP A 355 3.51 -15.39 8.72
CA TRP A 355 3.59 -14.08 8.06
C TRP A 355 4.41 -13.03 8.83
N LEU A 356 4.75 -13.28 10.11
CA LEU A 356 5.58 -12.40 10.93
C LEU A 356 7.09 -12.74 10.89
N GLY A 357 7.49 -13.74 10.13
CA GLY A 357 8.88 -14.21 10.06
C GLY A 357 9.92 -13.14 9.68
N PHE A 358 9.48 -12.05 9.06
CA PHE A 358 10.34 -10.91 8.72
C PHE A 358 10.66 -10.00 9.93
N TYR A 359 9.91 -10.12 11.04
CA TYR A 359 9.99 -9.18 12.16
C TYR A 359 10.97 -9.66 13.24
N SER A 360 12.02 -8.91 13.39
CA SER A 360 13.13 -9.11 14.33
C SER A 360 13.53 -7.78 14.94
N TYR A 361 14.50 -7.80 15.87
CA TYR A 361 15.03 -6.57 16.44
C TYR A 361 15.68 -5.65 15.39
N ASP A 362 16.32 -6.22 14.37
CA ASP A 362 16.89 -5.43 13.27
C ASP A 362 15.80 -4.70 12.47
N ARG A 363 14.64 -5.34 12.31
CA ARG A 363 13.49 -4.70 11.68
C ARG A 363 12.87 -3.62 12.55
N PHE A 364 12.73 -3.88 13.85
CA PHE A 364 12.31 -2.87 14.82
C PHE A 364 13.23 -1.65 14.77
N ALA A 365 14.57 -1.86 14.82
CA ALA A 365 15.55 -0.77 14.74
C ALA A 365 15.43 0.03 13.45
N ALA A 366 15.21 -0.63 12.31
CA ALA A 366 15.03 0.04 11.02
C ALA A 366 13.79 0.96 11.01
N ASP A 367 12.67 0.48 11.49
CA ASP A 367 11.44 1.27 11.52
C ASP A 367 11.49 2.36 12.61
N ALA A 368 12.20 2.14 13.73
CA ALA A 368 12.49 3.17 14.73
C ALA A 368 13.36 4.30 14.13
N ALA A 369 14.37 3.95 13.33
CA ALA A 369 15.17 4.94 12.60
C ALA A 369 14.30 5.79 11.65
N GLU A 370 13.32 5.18 10.96
CA GLU A 370 12.39 5.93 10.12
C GLU A 370 11.48 6.87 10.94
N CYS A 371 11.00 6.45 12.11
CA CYS A 371 10.25 7.32 13.01
C CYS A 371 11.06 8.57 13.38
N TYR A 372 12.31 8.37 13.79
CA TYR A 372 13.18 9.48 14.18
C TYR A 372 13.62 10.35 13.00
N ARG A 373 13.71 9.80 11.78
CA ARG A 373 13.91 10.60 10.57
C ARG A 373 12.73 11.55 10.34
N ASP A 374 11.50 11.04 10.43
CA ASP A 374 10.29 11.86 10.23
C ASP A 374 10.17 12.93 11.33
N LEU A 375 10.64 12.65 12.53
CA LEU A 375 10.72 13.59 13.68
C LEU A 375 11.97 14.49 13.64
N LYS A 376 12.81 14.42 12.61
CA LYS A 376 14.04 15.23 12.45
C LYS A 376 15.01 15.09 13.64
N ALA A 377 15.24 13.89 14.10
CA ALA A 377 16.09 13.55 15.23
C ALA A 377 17.33 12.71 14.80
N PRO A 378 18.31 13.30 14.08
CA PRO A 378 19.39 12.57 13.40
C PRO A 378 20.27 11.74 14.33
N ARG A 379 20.46 12.13 15.59
CA ARG A 379 21.25 11.35 16.57
C ARG A 379 20.60 10.00 16.86
N GLN A 380 19.28 9.96 17.02
CA GLN A 380 18.50 8.74 17.22
C GLN A 380 18.49 7.91 15.94
N VAL A 381 18.34 8.53 14.77
CA VAL A 381 18.42 7.83 13.48
C VAL A 381 19.72 7.05 13.38
N ARG A 382 20.88 7.68 13.63
CA ARG A 382 22.18 6.99 13.58
C ARG A 382 22.23 5.76 14.49
N ARG A 383 21.84 5.94 15.77
CA ARG A 383 21.87 4.85 16.75
C ARG A 383 21.10 3.63 16.27
N PHE A 384 19.87 3.83 15.77
CA PHE A 384 19.02 2.75 15.30
C PHE A 384 19.44 2.21 13.93
N THR A 385 20.00 3.04 13.05
CA THR A 385 20.49 2.60 11.74
C THR A 385 21.72 1.71 11.87
N GLU A 386 22.65 2.00 12.77
CA GLU A 386 23.80 1.14 13.06
C GLU A 386 23.35 -0.27 13.46
N GLN A 387 22.35 -0.38 14.34
CA GLN A 387 21.76 -1.66 14.73
C GLN A 387 21.05 -2.35 13.56
N ALA A 388 20.30 -1.60 12.76
CA ALA A 388 19.57 -2.12 11.61
C ALA A 388 20.46 -2.63 10.48
N LEU A 389 21.66 -2.05 10.32
CA LEU A 389 22.64 -2.41 9.28
C LEU A 389 23.70 -3.42 9.75
N SER A 390 23.70 -3.80 11.02
CA SER A 390 24.70 -4.73 11.60
C SER A 390 24.68 -6.11 10.96
N LYS A 391 23.55 -6.52 10.39
CA LYS A 391 23.36 -7.78 9.68
C LYS A 391 22.82 -7.53 8.28
N PRO A 392 23.67 -7.35 7.26
CA PRO A 392 23.21 -7.31 5.88
C PRO A 392 22.63 -8.68 5.54
N THR A 393 21.40 -8.72 5.05
CA THR A 393 20.72 -9.96 4.67
C THR A 393 20.46 -9.95 3.17
N GLU A 394 20.98 -10.95 2.47
CA GLU A 394 20.70 -11.18 1.04
C GLU A 394 19.20 -11.44 0.78
N GLU A 395 18.46 -11.80 1.82
CA GLU A 395 17.04 -12.14 1.77
C GLU A 395 16.14 -10.88 1.80
N PHE A 396 16.58 -9.79 2.47
CA PHE A 396 15.78 -8.56 2.65
C PHE A 396 16.39 -7.36 1.94
N VAL A 397 16.72 -7.52 0.66
CA VAL A 397 17.45 -6.53 -0.16
C VAL A 397 16.73 -5.18 -0.20
N ARG A 398 15.40 -5.18 -0.40
CA ARG A 398 14.61 -3.94 -0.40
C ARG A 398 14.72 -3.19 0.93
N SER A 399 14.54 -3.88 2.05
CA SER A 399 14.66 -3.26 3.37
C SER A 399 16.05 -2.69 3.62
N HIS A 400 17.09 -3.38 3.14
CA HIS A 400 18.46 -2.89 3.23
C HIS A 400 18.67 -1.58 2.45
N GLY A 401 18.15 -1.49 1.21
CA GLY A 401 18.21 -0.27 0.41
C GLY A 401 17.51 0.92 1.10
N LEU A 402 16.34 0.71 1.67
CA LEU A 402 15.63 1.76 2.42
C LEU A 402 16.42 2.23 3.65
N ARG A 403 17.04 1.30 4.40
CA ARG A 403 17.90 1.63 5.56
C ARG A 403 19.09 2.50 5.18
N LEU A 404 19.73 2.23 4.04
CA LEU A 404 20.84 3.03 3.52
C LEU A 404 20.39 4.46 3.20
N VAL A 405 19.21 4.66 2.60
CA VAL A 405 18.67 6.01 2.36
C VAL A 405 18.40 6.73 3.68
N VAL A 406 17.77 6.06 4.66
CA VAL A 406 17.50 6.64 5.99
C VAL A 406 18.81 7.06 6.67
N SER A 407 19.87 6.25 6.57
CA SER A 407 21.21 6.57 7.05
C SER A 407 21.78 7.81 6.33
N ALA A 408 21.69 7.86 5.01
CA ALA A 408 22.18 8.99 4.22
C ALA A 408 21.49 10.31 4.62
N VAL A 409 20.18 10.30 4.85
CA VAL A 409 19.44 11.48 5.33
C VAL A 409 19.94 11.92 6.72
N ALA A 410 20.18 10.98 7.63
CA ALA A 410 20.69 11.32 8.96
C ALA A 410 22.09 11.92 8.94
N GLU A 411 22.97 11.41 8.07
CA GLU A 411 24.31 11.97 7.88
C GLU A 411 24.22 13.40 7.30
N LEU A 412 23.34 13.63 6.32
CA LEU A 412 23.11 14.95 5.75
C LEU A 412 22.60 15.94 6.79
N GLU A 413 21.58 15.57 7.57
CA GLU A 413 21.01 16.41 8.64
C GLU A 413 22.00 16.67 9.79
N SER A 414 23.05 15.86 9.88
CA SER A 414 24.17 16.03 10.84
C SER A 414 25.32 16.85 10.28
N GLY A 415 25.23 17.32 9.03
CA GLY A 415 26.27 18.10 8.36
C GLY A 415 27.40 17.26 7.73
N ASN A 416 27.25 15.93 7.65
CA ASN A 416 28.24 15.02 7.08
C ASN A 416 27.91 14.69 5.62
N LEU A 417 28.11 15.66 4.73
CA LEU A 417 27.78 15.54 3.30
C LEU A 417 28.47 14.35 2.63
N ASP A 418 29.75 14.11 2.94
CA ASP A 418 30.52 13.02 2.35
C ASP A 418 29.93 11.64 2.70
N ALA A 419 29.64 11.41 3.97
CA ALA A 419 29.00 10.17 4.43
C ALA A 419 27.59 10.00 3.87
N ALA A 420 26.82 11.10 3.76
CA ALA A 420 25.50 11.08 3.15
C ALA A 420 25.55 10.64 1.67
N CYS A 421 26.49 11.18 0.90
CA CYS A 421 26.69 10.78 -0.50
C CYS A 421 27.17 9.33 -0.62
N GLU A 422 28.09 8.87 0.22
CA GLU A 422 28.57 7.47 0.23
C GLU A 422 27.40 6.48 0.47
N GLN A 423 26.60 6.71 1.51
CA GLN A 423 25.43 5.88 1.81
C GLN A 423 24.39 5.98 0.68
N GLY A 424 24.21 7.17 0.08
CA GLY A 424 23.34 7.40 -1.05
C GLY A 424 23.74 6.60 -2.29
N VAL A 425 25.03 6.53 -2.62
CA VAL A 425 25.56 5.70 -3.72
C VAL A 425 25.24 4.22 -3.47
N ARG A 426 25.53 3.72 -2.28
CA ARG A 426 25.22 2.33 -1.91
C ARG A 426 23.71 2.04 -2.00
N ALA A 427 22.87 2.99 -1.58
CA ALA A 427 21.41 2.88 -1.69
C ALA A 427 20.95 2.79 -3.15
N VAL A 428 21.51 3.61 -4.04
CA VAL A 428 21.22 3.59 -5.48
C VAL A 428 21.63 2.26 -6.12
N GLU A 429 22.79 1.71 -5.76
CA GLU A 429 23.24 0.40 -6.24
C GLU A 429 22.29 -0.73 -5.84
N VAL A 430 21.78 -0.70 -4.61
CA VAL A 430 20.78 -1.67 -4.14
C VAL A 430 19.45 -1.45 -4.86
N ALA A 431 19.00 -0.20 -4.96
CA ALA A 431 17.74 0.14 -5.62
C ALA A 431 17.70 -0.28 -7.10
N GLY A 432 18.83 -0.21 -7.79
CA GLY A 432 18.93 -0.66 -9.19
C GLY A 432 18.79 -2.16 -9.40
N ARG A 433 18.81 -2.97 -8.33
CA ARG A 433 18.67 -4.44 -8.39
C ARG A 433 17.26 -4.93 -8.04
N ILE A 434 16.38 -4.02 -7.64
CA ILE A 434 15.02 -4.36 -7.19
C ILE A 434 13.99 -3.51 -7.91
N SER A 435 12.78 -4.03 -8.06
CA SER A 435 11.65 -3.31 -8.65
C SER A 435 10.71 -2.84 -7.54
N SER A 436 10.93 -1.59 -7.05
CA SER A 436 10.15 -0.99 -5.98
C SER A 436 10.06 0.53 -6.18
N ALA A 437 8.87 1.03 -6.51
CA ALA A 437 8.61 2.46 -6.65
C ALA A 437 8.88 3.18 -5.32
N ARG A 438 8.59 2.54 -4.18
CA ARG A 438 8.85 3.09 -2.85
C ARG A 438 10.33 3.34 -2.61
N THR A 439 11.22 2.40 -2.99
CA THR A 439 12.66 2.61 -2.88
C THR A 439 13.13 3.77 -3.76
N THR A 440 12.60 3.87 -4.98
CA THR A 440 12.89 4.98 -5.89
C THR A 440 12.44 6.33 -5.29
N GLU A 441 11.27 6.39 -4.64
CA GLU A 441 10.81 7.61 -3.97
C GLU A 441 11.68 8.03 -2.79
N TYR A 442 12.21 7.08 -2.01
CA TYR A 442 13.18 7.38 -0.96
C TYR A 442 14.48 7.97 -1.53
N VAL A 443 14.98 7.44 -2.65
CA VAL A 443 16.15 8.01 -3.33
C VAL A 443 15.85 9.42 -3.85
N LYS A 444 14.66 9.66 -4.41
CA LYS A 444 14.23 10.99 -4.85
C LYS A 444 14.19 11.99 -3.69
N ASP A 445 13.67 11.59 -2.51
CA ASP A 445 13.65 12.45 -1.32
C ASP A 445 15.07 12.81 -0.87
N LEU A 446 16.00 11.86 -0.86
CA LEU A 446 17.41 12.15 -0.56
C LEU A 446 18.02 13.16 -1.54
N LEU A 447 17.82 12.95 -2.85
CA LEU A 447 18.34 13.84 -3.89
C LEU A 447 17.75 15.26 -3.81
N HIS A 448 16.46 15.36 -3.44
CA HIS A 448 15.82 16.66 -3.20
C HIS A 448 16.44 17.38 -1.99
N ARG A 449 16.71 16.68 -0.90
CA ARG A 449 17.40 17.24 0.28
C ARG A 449 18.83 17.68 -0.02
N LEU A 450 19.47 17.09 -1.03
CA LEU A 450 20.82 17.44 -1.50
C LEU A 450 20.81 18.61 -2.51
N GLU A 451 19.66 19.17 -2.91
CA GLU A 451 19.61 20.32 -3.84
C GLU A 451 20.48 21.51 -3.42
N PRO A 452 20.52 21.91 -2.13
CA PRO A 452 21.39 23.01 -1.68
C PRO A 452 22.88 22.80 -1.92
N TYR A 453 23.31 21.53 -2.11
CA TYR A 453 24.70 21.12 -2.33
C TYR A 453 24.96 20.67 -3.77
N GLY A 454 24.15 21.16 -4.73
CA GLY A 454 24.09 20.67 -6.11
C GLY A 454 25.41 20.75 -6.90
N ASP A 455 26.30 21.67 -6.55
CA ASP A 455 27.58 21.88 -7.21
C ASP A 455 28.73 21.05 -6.61
N GLU A 456 28.49 20.38 -5.49
CA GLU A 456 29.49 19.54 -4.86
C GLU A 456 29.76 18.27 -5.69
N PRO A 457 31.03 17.95 -6.00
CA PRO A 457 31.36 16.84 -6.90
C PRO A 457 30.74 15.49 -6.52
N ARG A 458 30.67 15.18 -5.22
CA ARG A 458 30.05 13.92 -4.73
C ARG A 458 28.52 13.90 -4.90
N VAL A 459 27.87 15.04 -4.82
CA VAL A 459 26.41 15.15 -5.09
C VAL A 459 26.14 15.00 -6.58
N VAL A 460 27.00 15.59 -7.43
CA VAL A 460 26.92 15.41 -8.88
C VAL A 460 27.09 13.92 -9.23
N GLU A 461 28.11 13.26 -8.68
CA GLU A 461 28.33 11.82 -8.89
C GLU A 461 27.11 10.99 -8.47
N LEU A 462 26.54 11.22 -7.28
CA LEU A 462 25.37 10.51 -6.79
C LEU A 462 24.16 10.71 -7.73
N ARG A 463 23.93 11.93 -8.22
CA ARG A 463 22.86 12.22 -9.16
C ARG A 463 23.02 11.48 -10.49
N GLU A 464 24.25 11.44 -11.03
CA GLU A 464 24.52 10.70 -12.27
C GLU A 464 24.30 9.19 -12.08
N ARG A 465 24.74 8.62 -10.95
CA ARG A 465 24.49 7.20 -10.62
C ARG A 465 23.01 6.89 -10.43
N ALA A 466 22.23 7.80 -9.87
CA ALA A 466 20.78 7.63 -9.67
C ALA A 466 19.95 7.81 -10.95
N ARG A 467 20.51 8.48 -11.98
CA ARG A 467 19.80 8.81 -13.21
C ARG A 467 19.11 7.63 -13.90
N PRO A 468 19.74 6.46 -14.10
CA PRO A 468 19.07 5.29 -14.68
C PRO A 468 17.85 4.83 -13.88
N LEU A 469 17.96 4.83 -12.55
CA LEU A 469 16.86 4.45 -11.65
C LEU A 469 15.67 5.42 -11.75
N LEU A 470 15.93 6.71 -11.95
CA LEU A 470 14.90 7.75 -12.02
C LEU A 470 14.21 7.81 -13.38
N MET A 471 14.88 7.34 -14.45
CA MET A 471 14.37 7.31 -15.82
C MET A 471 13.70 5.98 -16.18
N ALA A 472 13.89 4.94 -15.39
CA ALA A 472 13.22 3.67 -15.60
C ALA A 472 11.70 3.86 -15.46
N PRO A 473 10.87 3.32 -16.38
CA PRO A 473 9.42 3.29 -16.18
C PRO A 473 9.12 2.45 -14.92
N ALA A 474 8.26 2.99 -14.06
CA ALA A 474 7.83 2.35 -12.83
C ALA A 474 6.96 1.11 -13.08
#